data_515df0e0d7399e4d52d03858f1e10c35
#
_entry.id   515df0e0d7399e4d52d03858f1e10c35
#
_cell.length_a   1.000
_cell.length_b   1.000
_cell.length_c   1.000
_cell.angle_alpha   90.00
_cell.angle_beta   90.00
_cell.angle_gamma   90.00
#
_symmetry.space_group_name_H-M   'P 1'
#
loop_
_entity.id
_entity.type
_entity.pdbx_description
1 polymer ?
#
loop_
_entity_poly.entity_id
_entity_poly.type
_entity_poly.pdbx_seq_one_letter_code
_entity_poly.pdbx_strand_id
1 'polypeptide(L)'
;MLIDAHCHLDHLSGDEANTFLEHLSEKGLQALIACGTKSEDWEFYQNLSHKFPALKVCYGIHPLEITDNWQKDLDALEKFIPQSVAVGEIGLDFHGIFQQEHIPQMKLQMKVFERQLRLAKKFDRPVVIHCRDAFPILKEILIYSQFPLQRVMFHCFVEDREAAQWIEARGGYVSYSGVLTFKKPGNTVETATQFPLDRIFVETDSPYLAPVPFRGKQNSPEFVHYVAQKLAEIKNISLEACIQITSNNTRKFFGF
;
A
#
# COMPACT_ATOMS: atom_id res chain seq x y z
N MET A 1 -0.33 16.25 -12.24
CA MET A 1 0.13 16.19 -10.85
C MET A 1 0.13 14.74 -10.39
N LEU A 2 1.04 14.37 -9.50
CA LEU A 2 1.31 13.02 -9.05
C LEU A 2 0.37 12.60 -7.91
N ILE A 3 0.16 11.30 -7.76
CA ILE A 3 -0.56 10.70 -6.63
C ILE A 3 0.40 9.76 -5.92
N ASP A 4 0.53 9.91 -4.60
CA ASP A 4 1.18 8.91 -3.76
C ASP A 4 0.18 7.81 -3.43
N ALA A 5 0.42 6.59 -3.91
CA ALA A 5 -0.53 5.49 -3.83
C ALA A 5 -0.52 4.73 -2.50
N HIS A 6 0.45 5.03 -1.61
CA HIS A 6 0.51 4.47 -0.26
C HIS A 6 1.44 5.28 0.64
N CYS A 7 0.89 5.79 1.74
CA CYS A 7 1.64 6.49 2.77
C CYS A 7 0.96 6.38 4.14
N HIS A 8 1.69 6.76 5.20
CA HIS A 8 1.19 6.88 6.57
C HIS A 8 1.38 8.30 7.07
N LEU A 9 0.37 8.88 7.70
CA LEU A 9 0.37 10.24 8.26
C LEU A 9 0.21 10.25 9.79
N ASP A 10 -0.03 9.11 10.42
CA ASP A 10 -0.23 8.95 11.86
C ASP A 10 1.00 9.27 12.72
N HIS A 11 2.18 9.38 12.08
CA HIS A 11 3.41 9.86 12.70
C HIS A 11 3.46 11.40 12.85
N LEU A 12 2.56 12.12 12.17
CA LEU A 12 2.40 13.57 12.26
C LEU A 12 1.40 13.92 13.35
N SER A 13 1.60 15.05 14.01
CA SER A 13 0.53 15.66 14.80
C SER A 13 -0.63 16.09 13.89
N GLY A 14 -1.82 16.27 14.46
CA GLY A 14 -2.98 16.73 13.69
C GLY A 14 -2.71 18.06 12.95
N ASP A 15 -1.98 19.00 13.57
CA ASP A 15 -1.64 20.28 12.95
C ASP A 15 -0.62 20.14 11.81
N GLU A 16 0.38 19.27 11.96
CA GLU A 16 1.35 18.99 10.90
C GLU A 16 0.67 18.32 9.69
N ALA A 17 -0.21 17.34 9.93
CA ALA A 17 -0.96 16.67 8.88
C ALA A 17 -1.91 17.64 8.15
N ASN A 18 -2.62 18.52 8.89
CA ASN A 18 -3.45 19.58 8.31
C ASN A 18 -2.62 20.50 7.43
N THR A 19 -1.51 21.04 7.95
CA THR A 19 -0.62 21.95 7.21
C THR A 19 -0.07 21.28 5.96
N PHE A 20 0.32 20.01 6.04
CA PHE A 20 0.81 19.26 4.89
C PHE A 20 -0.27 19.16 3.79
N LEU A 21 -1.49 18.80 4.18
CA LEU A 21 -2.61 18.60 3.24
C LEU A 21 -3.13 19.92 2.65
N GLU A 22 -3.09 21.02 3.39
CA GLU A 22 -3.43 22.37 2.87
C GLU A 22 -2.52 22.80 1.71
N HIS A 23 -1.23 22.39 1.77
CA HIS A 23 -0.23 22.76 0.76
C HIS A 23 0.09 21.63 -0.21
N LEU A 24 -0.77 20.61 -0.31
CA LEU A 24 -0.52 19.40 -1.11
C LEU A 24 -0.21 19.70 -2.59
N SER A 25 -0.97 20.61 -3.21
CA SER A 25 -0.79 20.98 -4.60
C SER A 25 0.52 21.73 -4.87
N GLU A 26 0.97 22.55 -3.92
CA GLU A 26 2.26 23.25 -4.01
C GLU A 26 3.43 22.28 -3.99
N LYS A 27 3.24 21.10 -3.37
CA LYS A 27 4.19 19.99 -3.35
C LYS A 27 4.14 19.10 -4.61
N GLY A 28 3.34 19.49 -5.61
CA GLY A 28 3.20 18.75 -6.88
C GLY A 28 2.30 17.51 -6.78
N LEU A 29 1.60 17.34 -5.64
CA LEU A 29 0.71 16.21 -5.40
C LEU A 29 -0.75 16.58 -5.68
N GLN A 30 -1.51 15.63 -6.24
CA GLN A 30 -2.95 15.77 -6.47
C GLN A 30 -3.77 15.08 -5.40
N ALA A 31 -3.32 13.94 -4.93
CA ALA A 31 -3.98 13.14 -3.91
C ALA A 31 -2.96 12.24 -3.20
N LEU A 32 -3.36 11.77 -2.02
CA LEU A 32 -2.68 10.74 -1.24
C LEU A 32 -3.64 9.59 -0.96
N ILE A 33 -3.12 8.36 -0.99
CA ILE A 33 -3.79 7.20 -0.43
C ILE A 33 -3.09 6.89 0.89
N ALA A 34 -3.75 7.19 2.01
CA ALA A 34 -3.20 6.92 3.33
C ALA A 34 -3.83 5.66 3.93
N CYS A 35 -3.03 4.87 4.64
CA CYS A 35 -3.47 3.63 5.27
C CYS A 35 -3.46 3.77 6.81
N GLY A 36 -4.65 3.63 7.42
CA GLY A 36 -4.80 3.42 8.85
C GLY A 36 -4.64 1.94 9.16
N THR A 37 -3.61 1.59 9.93
CA THR A 37 -3.13 0.22 10.12
C THR A 37 -3.65 -0.47 11.37
N LYS A 38 -4.28 0.28 12.28
CA LYS A 38 -4.86 -0.18 13.55
C LYS A 38 -6.06 0.67 13.97
N SER A 39 -6.87 0.15 14.86
CA SER A 39 -8.13 0.78 15.29
C SER A 39 -7.95 2.19 15.86
N GLU A 40 -6.81 2.46 16.51
CA GLU A 40 -6.48 3.75 17.12
C GLU A 40 -6.26 4.86 16.10
N ASP A 41 -5.88 4.51 14.85
CA ASP A 41 -5.56 5.48 13.81
C ASP A 41 -6.78 5.88 12.97
N TRP A 42 -7.85 5.06 12.95
CA TRP A 42 -8.92 5.22 11.96
C TRP A 42 -9.72 6.51 12.12
N GLU A 43 -9.99 6.95 13.35
CA GLU A 43 -10.69 8.22 13.58
C GLU A 43 -9.86 9.42 13.15
N PHE A 44 -8.53 9.38 13.35
CA PHE A 44 -7.61 10.41 12.86
C PHE A 44 -7.71 10.56 11.34
N TYR A 45 -7.61 9.47 10.61
CA TYR A 45 -7.69 9.47 9.15
C TYR A 45 -9.09 9.84 8.65
N GLN A 46 -10.14 9.40 9.31
CA GLN A 46 -11.52 9.76 8.97
C GLN A 46 -11.73 11.28 9.07
N ASN A 47 -11.28 11.90 10.17
CA ASN A 47 -11.39 13.35 10.38
C ASN A 47 -10.62 14.13 9.31
N LEU A 48 -9.40 13.70 8.98
CA LEU A 48 -8.59 14.31 7.92
C LEU A 48 -9.27 14.17 6.55
N SER A 49 -9.76 12.99 6.20
CA SER A 49 -10.38 12.75 4.89
C SER A 49 -11.68 13.53 4.67
N HIS A 50 -12.44 13.79 5.74
CA HIS A 50 -13.61 14.66 5.68
C HIS A 50 -13.24 16.12 5.42
N LYS A 51 -12.11 16.56 5.97
CA LYS A 51 -11.62 17.96 5.78
C LYS A 51 -10.93 18.12 4.42
N PHE A 52 -10.19 17.11 3.96
CA PHE A 52 -9.36 17.17 2.77
C PHE A 52 -9.76 16.11 1.74
N PRO A 53 -10.58 16.45 0.72
CA PRO A 53 -11.01 15.52 -0.31
C PRO A 53 -9.87 14.89 -1.14
N ALA A 54 -8.69 15.52 -1.16
CA ALA A 54 -7.49 14.99 -1.80
C ALA A 54 -6.86 13.80 -1.04
N LEU A 55 -7.18 13.64 0.25
CA LEU A 55 -6.80 12.48 1.04
C LEU A 55 -7.85 11.37 0.86
N LYS A 56 -7.42 10.23 0.35
CA LYS A 56 -8.19 8.99 0.28
C LYS A 56 -7.65 8.03 1.32
N VAL A 57 -8.53 7.30 2.00
CA VAL A 57 -8.11 6.46 3.13
C VAL A 57 -8.47 5.02 2.91
N CYS A 58 -7.53 4.14 3.23
CA CYS A 58 -7.72 2.71 3.41
C CYS A 58 -7.74 2.41 4.92
N TYR A 59 -8.58 1.47 5.34
CA TYR A 59 -8.61 0.99 6.71
C TYR A 59 -8.36 -0.51 6.74
N GLY A 60 -7.48 -0.94 7.63
CA GLY A 60 -7.15 -2.35 7.82
C GLY A 60 -6.43 -2.60 9.15
N ILE A 61 -6.20 -3.86 9.45
CA ILE A 61 -5.36 -4.30 10.56
C ILE A 61 -4.09 -4.89 9.95
N HIS A 62 -3.00 -4.15 10.07
CA HIS A 62 -1.69 -4.58 9.60
C HIS A 62 -1.23 -5.84 10.34
N PRO A 63 -0.53 -6.79 9.71
CA PRO A 63 -0.11 -8.03 10.36
C PRO A 63 0.73 -7.85 11.64
N LEU A 64 1.47 -6.76 11.75
CA LEU A 64 2.27 -6.45 12.95
C LEU A 64 1.48 -5.68 14.03
N GLU A 65 0.27 -5.20 13.73
CA GLU A 65 -0.60 -4.47 14.66
C GLU A 65 -1.74 -5.34 15.22
N ILE A 66 -1.71 -6.65 14.98
CA ILE A 66 -2.71 -7.59 15.50
C ILE A 66 -2.52 -7.75 17.02
N THR A 67 -3.57 -7.38 17.77
CA THR A 67 -3.61 -7.50 19.24
C THR A 67 -4.49 -8.67 19.67
N ASP A 68 -4.54 -8.94 20.98
CA ASP A 68 -5.48 -9.90 21.57
C ASP A 68 -6.96 -9.50 21.35
N ASN A 69 -7.22 -8.23 21.04
CA ASN A 69 -8.56 -7.69 20.77
C ASN A 69 -8.95 -7.72 19.28
N TRP A 70 -8.19 -8.39 18.42
CA TRP A 70 -8.38 -8.37 16.96
C TRP A 70 -9.82 -8.62 16.47
N GLN A 71 -10.65 -9.39 17.23
CA GLN A 71 -12.04 -9.62 16.88
C GLN A 71 -12.87 -8.32 17.01
N LYS A 72 -12.64 -7.56 18.09
CA LYS A 72 -13.29 -6.26 18.30
C LYS A 72 -12.82 -5.25 17.28
N ASP A 73 -11.53 -5.31 16.92
CA ASP A 73 -10.96 -4.44 15.89
C ASP A 73 -11.59 -4.74 14.52
N LEU A 74 -11.84 -6.02 14.18
CA LEU A 74 -12.56 -6.37 12.96
C LEU A 74 -14.03 -5.88 12.95
N ASP A 75 -14.72 -5.96 14.10
CA ASP A 75 -16.08 -5.44 14.24
C ASP A 75 -16.11 -3.90 14.12
N ALA A 76 -15.06 -3.23 14.60
CA ALA A 76 -14.89 -1.80 14.42
C ALA A 76 -14.55 -1.45 12.96
N LEU A 77 -13.60 -2.18 12.33
CA LEU A 77 -13.19 -2.00 10.94
C LEU A 77 -14.40 -2.02 9.99
N GLU A 78 -15.34 -2.92 10.22
CA GLU A 78 -16.55 -3.04 9.41
C GLU A 78 -17.34 -1.72 9.31
N LYS A 79 -17.28 -0.86 10.32
CA LYS A 79 -17.95 0.45 10.33
C LYS A 79 -17.21 1.51 9.52
N PHE A 80 -15.89 1.38 9.38
CA PHE A 80 -15.05 2.33 8.64
C PHE A 80 -14.97 2.02 7.14
N ILE A 81 -15.06 0.75 6.73
CA ILE A 81 -14.95 0.31 5.33
C ILE A 81 -15.88 1.08 4.37
N PRO A 82 -17.15 1.39 4.69
CA PRO A 82 -18.02 2.14 3.77
C PRO A 82 -17.47 3.49 3.32
N GLN A 83 -16.62 4.12 4.13
CA GLN A 83 -16.01 5.42 3.88
C GLN A 83 -14.59 5.32 3.30
N SER A 84 -14.05 4.10 3.17
CA SER A 84 -12.72 3.86 2.63
C SER A 84 -12.73 3.69 1.12
N VAL A 85 -11.57 3.92 0.48
CA VAL A 85 -11.37 3.58 -0.94
C VAL A 85 -10.89 2.13 -1.13
N ALA A 86 -10.33 1.50 -0.08
CA ALA A 86 -9.92 0.10 -0.06
C ALA A 86 -9.89 -0.44 1.37
N VAL A 87 -9.85 -1.77 1.52
CA VAL A 87 -9.44 -2.41 2.79
C VAL A 87 -7.92 -2.60 2.75
N GLY A 88 -7.23 -1.96 3.64
CA GLY A 88 -5.77 -1.93 3.71
C GLY A 88 -5.27 -0.99 4.81
N GLU A 89 -4.09 -1.21 5.26
CA GLU A 89 -3.12 -2.22 4.85
C GLU A 89 -3.37 -3.55 5.58
N ILE A 90 -3.44 -4.64 4.82
CA ILE A 90 -3.69 -5.98 5.33
C ILE A 90 -2.69 -6.97 4.72
N GLY A 91 -2.50 -8.12 5.30
CA GLY A 91 -1.61 -9.11 4.70
C GLY A 91 -0.84 -9.95 5.69
N LEU A 92 0.41 -10.31 5.34
CA LEU A 92 1.28 -11.17 6.11
C LEU A 92 2.69 -10.58 6.19
N ASP A 93 3.27 -10.58 7.38
CA ASP A 93 4.68 -10.29 7.64
C ASP A 93 5.29 -11.43 8.45
N PHE A 94 6.13 -12.24 7.81
CA PHE A 94 6.81 -13.35 8.46
C PHE A 94 8.28 -13.07 8.70
N HIS A 95 8.70 -11.82 8.51
CA HIS A 95 10.08 -11.43 8.72
C HIS A 95 10.52 -11.71 10.17
N GLY A 96 11.57 -12.52 10.32
CA GLY A 96 12.13 -12.90 11.63
C GLY A 96 11.32 -13.91 12.43
N ILE A 97 10.18 -14.43 11.93
CA ILE A 97 9.28 -15.35 12.68
C ILE A 97 9.17 -16.75 12.07
N PHE A 98 10.25 -17.26 11.48
CA PHE A 98 10.25 -18.62 10.89
C PHE A 98 10.51 -19.76 11.87
N GLN A 99 10.68 -19.46 13.17
CA GLN A 99 10.93 -20.48 14.19
C GLN A 99 9.64 -21.16 14.63
N GLN A 100 9.72 -22.39 15.10
CA GLN A 100 8.56 -23.20 15.49
C GLN A 100 7.69 -22.52 16.56
N GLU A 101 8.30 -21.77 17.46
CA GLU A 101 7.62 -20.98 18.51
C GLU A 101 6.71 -19.88 17.96
N HIS A 102 6.96 -19.39 16.75
CA HIS A 102 6.18 -18.32 16.12
C HIS A 102 4.99 -18.83 15.27
N ILE A 103 4.82 -20.14 15.14
CA ILE A 103 3.69 -20.73 14.38
C ILE A 103 2.32 -20.17 14.82
N PRO A 104 2.03 -19.97 16.12
CA PRO A 104 0.76 -19.37 16.55
C PRO A 104 0.56 -17.96 16.00
N GLN A 105 1.61 -17.14 15.98
CA GLN A 105 1.58 -15.78 15.44
C GLN A 105 1.32 -15.77 13.94
N MET A 106 2.02 -16.64 13.18
CA MET A 106 1.79 -16.78 11.74
C MET A 106 0.34 -17.19 11.44
N LYS A 107 -0.19 -18.19 12.18
CA LYS A 107 -1.59 -18.61 12.04
C LYS A 107 -2.59 -17.51 12.37
N LEU A 108 -2.28 -16.67 13.34
CA LEU A 108 -3.13 -15.54 13.70
C LEU A 108 -3.15 -14.49 12.57
N GLN A 109 -1.99 -14.13 12.02
CA GLN A 109 -1.92 -13.24 10.85
C GLN A 109 -2.75 -13.78 9.68
N MET A 110 -2.58 -15.06 9.33
CA MET A 110 -3.36 -15.71 8.27
C MET A 110 -4.87 -15.61 8.52
N LYS A 111 -5.31 -15.90 9.74
CA LYS A 111 -6.72 -15.84 10.13
C LYS A 111 -7.28 -14.42 10.04
N VAL A 112 -6.56 -13.41 10.52
CA VAL A 112 -6.99 -12.01 10.47
C VAL A 112 -7.02 -11.52 9.02
N PHE A 113 -6.03 -11.88 8.20
CA PHE A 113 -6.00 -11.56 6.77
C PHE A 113 -7.21 -12.14 6.03
N GLU A 114 -7.51 -13.44 6.21
CA GLU A 114 -8.71 -14.05 5.60
C GLU A 114 -10.02 -13.36 5.99
N ARG A 115 -10.14 -12.93 7.25
CA ARG A 115 -11.34 -12.22 7.73
C ARG A 115 -11.48 -10.86 7.06
N GLN A 116 -10.38 -10.14 6.89
CA GLN A 116 -10.36 -8.85 6.20
C GLN A 116 -10.66 -8.98 4.70
N LEU A 117 -10.16 -10.03 4.03
CA LEU A 117 -10.56 -10.34 2.65
C LEU A 117 -12.08 -10.58 2.51
N ARG A 118 -12.69 -11.25 3.49
CA ARG A 118 -14.17 -11.44 3.52
C ARG A 118 -14.91 -10.12 3.69
N LEU A 119 -14.40 -9.22 4.55
CA LEU A 119 -14.96 -7.88 4.69
C LEU A 119 -14.82 -7.08 3.40
N ALA A 120 -13.65 -7.10 2.75
CA ALA A 120 -13.45 -6.45 1.48
C ALA A 120 -14.45 -6.94 0.40
N LYS A 121 -14.68 -8.25 0.32
CA LYS A 121 -15.71 -8.81 -0.55
C LYS A 121 -17.12 -8.33 -0.18
N LYS A 122 -17.48 -8.35 1.10
CA LYS A 122 -18.81 -7.93 1.60
C LYS A 122 -19.12 -6.49 1.20
N PHE A 123 -18.14 -5.60 1.24
CA PHE A 123 -18.30 -4.18 0.94
C PHE A 123 -17.90 -3.80 -0.49
N ASP A 124 -17.56 -4.78 -1.32
CA ASP A 124 -17.10 -4.57 -2.69
C ASP A 124 -15.93 -3.56 -2.75
N ARG A 125 -14.91 -3.75 -1.91
CA ARG A 125 -13.71 -2.90 -1.86
C ARG A 125 -12.47 -3.62 -2.41
N PRO A 126 -11.58 -2.91 -3.12
CA PRO A 126 -10.25 -3.44 -3.42
C PRO A 126 -9.45 -3.58 -2.13
N VAL A 127 -8.30 -4.26 -2.21
CA VAL A 127 -7.41 -4.45 -1.06
C VAL A 127 -5.99 -3.95 -1.36
N VAL A 128 -5.36 -3.39 -0.34
CA VAL A 128 -3.93 -3.03 -0.31
C VAL A 128 -3.22 -4.03 0.58
N ILE A 129 -2.29 -4.79 -0.01
CA ILE A 129 -1.65 -5.93 0.63
C ILE A 129 -0.19 -5.64 0.99
N HIS A 130 0.12 -5.82 2.26
CA HIS A 130 1.45 -6.00 2.79
C HIS A 130 1.90 -7.46 2.64
N CYS A 131 3.09 -7.66 2.08
CA CYS A 131 3.68 -8.99 1.96
C CYS A 131 5.18 -8.93 2.24
N ARG A 132 5.62 -9.58 3.31
CA ARG A 132 7.05 -9.66 3.63
C ARG A 132 7.41 -11.07 4.10
N ASP A 133 8.32 -11.72 3.36
CA ASP A 133 8.75 -13.10 3.60
C ASP A 133 7.56 -14.11 3.67
N ALA A 134 6.43 -13.83 2.99
CA ALA A 134 5.18 -14.55 3.16
C ALA A 134 4.44 -14.87 1.84
N PHE A 135 5.00 -14.49 0.69
CA PHE A 135 4.29 -14.58 -0.60
C PHE A 135 3.71 -15.95 -0.92
N PRO A 136 4.41 -17.10 -0.71
CA PRO A 136 3.84 -18.41 -1.00
C PRO A 136 2.56 -18.71 -0.23
N ILE A 137 2.52 -18.37 1.06
CA ILE A 137 1.34 -18.58 1.91
C ILE A 137 0.22 -17.59 1.55
N LEU A 138 0.58 -16.32 1.34
CA LEU A 138 -0.37 -15.27 0.96
C LEU A 138 -1.05 -15.61 -0.38
N LYS A 139 -0.28 -16.10 -1.35
CA LYS A 139 -0.78 -16.60 -2.64
C LYS A 139 -1.83 -17.69 -2.48
N GLU A 140 -1.58 -18.70 -1.63
CA GLU A 140 -2.54 -19.79 -1.36
C GLU A 140 -3.84 -19.26 -0.72
N ILE A 141 -3.73 -18.30 0.22
CA ILE A 141 -4.91 -17.67 0.83
C ILE A 141 -5.73 -16.90 -0.23
N LEU A 142 -5.09 -16.16 -1.12
CA LEU A 142 -5.78 -15.44 -2.19
C LEU A 142 -6.50 -16.40 -3.15
N ILE A 143 -5.86 -17.52 -3.52
CA ILE A 143 -6.46 -18.57 -4.35
C ILE A 143 -7.66 -19.19 -3.63
N TYR A 144 -7.49 -19.62 -2.38
CA TYR A 144 -8.54 -20.25 -1.59
C TYR A 144 -9.73 -19.33 -1.33
N SER A 145 -9.46 -18.06 -1.03
CA SER A 145 -10.50 -17.05 -0.81
C SER A 145 -11.23 -16.68 -2.09
N GLN A 146 -10.71 -17.02 -3.28
CA GLN A 146 -11.22 -16.59 -4.58
C GLN A 146 -11.38 -15.05 -4.65
N PHE A 147 -10.45 -14.32 -4.04
CA PHE A 147 -10.46 -12.86 -4.16
C PHE A 147 -9.98 -12.44 -5.55
N PRO A 148 -10.69 -11.56 -6.27
CA PRO A 148 -10.32 -11.18 -7.64
C PRO A 148 -9.03 -10.34 -7.62
N LEU A 149 -7.94 -10.84 -8.25
CA LEU A 149 -6.65 -10.16 -8.22
C LEU A 149 -6.66 -8.79 -8.94
N GLN A 150 -7.60 -8.56 -9.85
CA GLN A 150 -7.82 -7.24 -10.45
C GLN A 150 -8.21 -6.16 -9.42
N ARG A 151 -8.51 -6.57 -8.19
CA ARG A 151 -8.84 -5.70 -7.06
C ARG A 151 -7.79 -5.80 -5.93
N VAL A 152 -6.59 -6.27 -6.25
CA VAL A 152 -5.48 -6.42 -5.32
C VAL A 152 -4.33 -5.53 -5.76
N MET A 153 -3.86 -4.69 -4.85
CA MET A 153 -2.61 -3.94 -4.93
C MET A 153 -1.62 -4.56 -3.93
N PHE A 154 -0.52 -5.08 -4.42
CA PHE A 154 0.63 -5.45 -3.59
C PHE A 154 1.48 -4.21 -3.42
N HIS A 155 1.42 -3.58 -2.23
CA HIS A 155 2.19 -2.38 -1.97
C HIS A 155 3.67 -2.71 -1.73
N CYS A 156 4.54 -1.74 -1.97
CA CYS A 156 5.99 -1.84 -1.76
C CYS A 156 6.58 -3.16 -2.30
N PHE A 157 6.26 -3.49 -3.56
CA PHE A 157 6.55 -4.81 -4.13
C PHE A 157 8.06 -5.06 -4.27
N VAL A 158 8.56 -6.05 -3.54
CA VAL A 158 9.97 -6.46 -3.49
C VAL A 158 10.19 -7.93 -3.82
N GLU A 159 9.11 -8.68 -4.08
CA GLU A 159 9.16 -10.09 -4.39
C GLU A 159 9.85 -10.35 -5.74
N ASP A 160 10.06 -11.63 -6.05
CA ASP A 160 10.78 -12.06 -7.24
C ASP A 160 9.93 -11.99 -8.53
N ARG A 161 10.57 -12.36 -9.63
CA ARG A 161 9.96 -12.40 -10.96
C ARG A 161 8.79 -13.40 -11.04
N GLU A 162 8.88 -14.53 -10.36
CA GLU A 162 7.80 -15.55 -10.37
C GLU A 162 6.53 -14.98 -9.73
N ALA A 163 6.68 -14.30 -8.59
CA ALA A 163 5.60 -13.61 -7.93
C ALA A 163 4.98 -12.53 -8.84
N ALA A 164 5.83 -11.70 -9.46
CA ALA A 164 5.38 -10.67 -10.40
C ALA A 164 4.56 -11.25 -11.56
N GLN A 165 5.06 -12.31 -12.20
CA GLN A 165 4.35 -13.00 -13.30
C GLN A 165 3.03 -13.62 -12.86
N TRP A 166 2.97 -14.20 -11.65
CA TRP A 166 1.73 -14.75 -11.11
C TRP A 166 0.67 -13.70 -10.89
N ILE A 167 1.07 -12.52 -10.37
CA ILE A 167 0.18 -11.36 -10.16
C ILE A 167 -0.30 -10.80 -11.50
N GLU A 168 0.64 -10.58 -12.44
CA GLU A 168 0.36 -10.06 -13.77
C GLU A 168 -0.65 -10.92 -14.53
N ALA A 169 -0.42 -12.24 -14.59
CA ALA A 169 -1.27 -13.19 -15.29
C ALA A 169 -2.72 -13.20 -14.79
N ARG A 170 -2.97 -12.68 -13.57
CA ARG A 170 -4.29 -12.59 -12.94
C ARG A 170 -4.85 -11.17 -12.87
N GLY A 171 -4.16 -10.22 -13.49
CA GLY A 171 -4.60 -8.83 -13.59
C GLY A 171 -4.40 -8.00 -12.32
N GLY A 172 -3.56 -8.46 -11.38
CA GLY A 172 -3.24 -7.74 -10.16
C GLY A 172 -2.35 -6.52 -10.40
N TYR A 173 -2.20 -5.70 -9.38
CA TYR A 173 -1.44 -4.47 -9.39
C TYR A 173 -0.30 -4.53 -8.39
N VAL A 174 0.78 -3.79 -8.67
CA VAL A 174 1.91 -3.61 -7.77
C VAL A 174 2.24 -2.13 -7.61
N SER A 175 2.80 -1.73 -6.47
CA SER A 175 3.43 -0.43 -6.34
C SER A 175 4.92 -0.55 -6.08
N TYR A 176 5.64 0.49 -6.48
CA TYR A 176 7.06 0.62 -6.19
C TYR A 176 7.28 1.87 -5.35
N SER A 177 8.09 1.69 -4.29
CA SER A 177 8.44 2.71 -3.31
C SER A 177 9.87 3.24 -3.52
N GLY A 178 10.36 4.01 -2.56
CA GLY A 178 11.75 4.50 -2.53
C GLY A 178 12.81 3.42 -2.71
N VAL A 179 12.49 2.15 -2.41
CA VAL A 179 13.38 0.98 -2.62
C VAL A 179 13.88 0.91 -4.06
N LEU A 180 13.06 1.31 -5.04
CA LEU A 180 13.42 1.32 -6.47
C LEU A 180 14.68 2.17 -6.76
N THR A 181 14.96 3.16 -5.91
CA THR A 181 16.09 4.09 -6.06
C THR A 181 17.35 3.64 -5.34
N PHE A 182 17.28 2.56 -4.54
CA PHE A 182 18.39 2.15 -3.67
C PHE A 182 19.57 1.57 -4.46
N LYS A 183 20.77 1.66 -3.88
CA LYS A 183 21.99 1.05 -4.46
C LYS A 183 21.89 -0.47 -4.58
N LYS A 184 21.13 -1.10 -3.67
CA LYS A 184 20.85 -2.55 -3.67
C LYS A 184 19.33 -2.73 -3.60
N PRO A 185 18.63 -2.60 -4.74
CA PRO A 185 17.16 -2.59 -4.77
C PRO A 185 16.54 -4.00 -4.74
N GLY A 186 17.33 -5.08 -4.62
CA GLY A 186 16.81 -6.44 -4.73
C GLY A 186 16.20 -6.69 -6.12
N ASN A 187 15.03 -7.29 -6.15
CA ASN A 187 14.32 -7.66 -7.39
C ASN A 187 13.54 -6.48 -8.00
N THR A 188 13.42 -5.33 -7.31
CA THR A 188 12.48 -4.26 -7.70
C THR A 188 12.73 -3.68 -9.08
N VAL A 189 14.00 -3.50 -9.49
CA VAL A 189 14.34 -2.98 -10.83
C VAL A 189 13.98 -3.98 -11.92
N GLU A 190 14.28 -5.28 -11.72
CA GLU A 190 13.95 -6.32 -12.68
C GLU A 190 12.43 -6.44 -12.85
N THR A 191 11.70 -6.54 -11.76
CA THR A 191 10.25 -6.67 -11.78
C THR A 191 9.58 -5.41 -12.32
N ALA A 192 10.06 -4.21 -11.95
CA ALA A 192 9.58 -2.96 -12.51
C ALA A 192 9.81 -2.85 -14.03
N THR A 193 10.91 -3.39 -14.55
CA THR A 193 11.19 -3.43 -15.99
C THR A 193 10.15 -4.25 -16.75
N GLN A 194 9.77 -5.40 -16.21
CA GLN A 194 8.92 -6.38 -16.89
C GLN A 194 7.43 -6.15 -16.68
N PHE A 195 7.01 -5.73 -15.47
CA PHE A 195 5.59 -5.58 -15.12
C PHE A 195 4.89 -4.54 -15.99
N PRO A 196 3.63 -4.78 -16.45
CA PRO A 196 2.90 -3.84 -17.33
C PRO A 196 2.67 -2.49 -16.62
N LEU A 197 3.03 -1.39 -17.29
CA LEU A 197 2.98 -0.05 -16.70
C LEU A 197 1.56 0.41 -16.35
N ASP A 198 0.56 -0.09 -17.04
CA ASP A 198 -0.87 0.20 -16.78
C ASP A 198 -1.42 -0.46 -15.50
N ARG A 199 -0.58 -1.20 -14.78
CA ARG A 199 -0.88 -1.82 -13.48
C ARG A 199 0.18 -1.55 -12.42
N ILE A 200 1.01 -0.54 -12.65
CA ILE A 200 2.00 -0.07 -11.67
C ILE A 200 1.48 1.20 -11.01
N PHE A 201 1.67 1.29 -9.70
CA PHE A 201 1.56 2.52 -8.93
C PHE A 201 2.94 2.97 -8.44
N VAL A 202 3.08 4.24 -8.11
CA VAL A 202 4.20 4.78 -7.36
C VAL A 202 3.73 5.25 -6.00
N GLU A 203 4.57 5.01 -5.00
CA GLU A 203 4.26 5.35 -3.61
C GLU A 203 5.51 5.77 -2.86
N THR A 204 5.34 6.31 -1.66
CA THR A 204 6.46 6.59 -0.78
C THR A 204 6.64 5.55 0.31
N ASP A 205 5.55 5.01 0.85
CA ASP A 205 5.53 4.30 2.12
C ASP A 205 6.07 5.18 3.27
N SER A 206 5.82 6.51 3.16
CA SER A 206 6.29 7.45 4.20
C SER A 206 5.61 7.17 5.54
N PRO A 207 6.33 7.31 6.66
CA PRO A 207 7.65 7.94 6.85
C PRO A 207 8.86 7.04 6.57
N TYR A 208 8.64 5.83 6.07
CA TYR A 208 9.68 4.82 5.82
C TYR A 208 10.28 4.98 4.41
N LEU A 209 11.35 4.22 4.13
CA LEU A 209 11.90 3.95 2.80
C LEU A 209 12.26 5.19 1.97
N ALA A 210 12.74 6.28 2.61
CA ALA A 210 13.13 7.51 1.91
C ALA A 210 14.00 7.21 0.67
N PRO A 211 13.63 7.75 -0.53
CA PRO A 211 14.36 7.51 -1.77
C PRO A 211 15.75 8.19 -1.76
N VAL A 212 16.62 7.81 -2.67
CA VAL A 212 17.83 8.60 -2.96
C VAL A 212 17.39 9.94 -3.58
N PRO A 213 17.96 11.08 -3.14
CA PRO A 213 19.14 11.25 -2.28
C PRO A 213 18.85 11.34 -0.77
N PHE A 214 17.64 11.07 -0.30
CA PHE A 214 17.20 11.29 1.09
C PHE A 214 17.36 10.07 2.00
N ARG A 215 18.12 9.05 1.57
CA ARG A 215 18.38 7.86 2.42
C ARG A 215 18.90 8.24 3.81
N GLY A 216 18.30 7.59 4.85
CA GLY A 216 18.64 7.85 6.26
C GLY A 216 17.92 9.06 6.88
N LYS A 217 17.09 9.77 6.11
CA LYS A 217 16.15 10.78 6.61
C LYS A 217 14.74 10.20 6.68
N GLN A 218 13.85 10.87 7.40
CA GLN A 218 12.42 10.58 7.36
C GLN A 218 11.90 10.84 5.95
N ASN A 219 11.07 9.93 5.45
CA ASN A 219 10.41 10.05 4.16
C ASN A 219 9.19 11.00 4.26
N SER A 220 8.77 11.53 3.13
CA SER A 220 7.60 12.42 3.01
C SER A 220 6.84 12.07 1.71
N PRO A 221 5.49 12.18 1.68
CA PRO A 221 4.72 11.85 0.47
C PRO A 221 5.16 12.60 -0.78
N GLU A 222 5.68 13.82 -0.67
CA GLU A 222 6.20 14.59 -1.80
C GLU A 222 7.42 13.92 -2.47
N PHE A 223 8.11 13.02 -1.78
CA PHE A 223 9.26 12.29 -2.34
C PHE A 223 8.85 11.18 -3.33
N VAL A 224 7.56 10.91 -3.51
CA VAL A 224 7.08 10.01 -4.56
C VAL A 224 7.53 10.45 -5.97
N HIS A 225 7.86 11.74 -6.13
CA HIS A 225 8.44 12.28 -7.37
C HIS A 225 9.73 11.54 -7.78
N TYR A 226 10.61 11.23 -6.82
CA TYR A 226 11.86 10.50 -7.09
C TYR A 226 11.62 9.05 -7.49
N VAL A 227 10.56 8.44 -6.96
CA VAL A 227 10.13 7.09 -7.36
C VAL A 227 9.59 7.10 -8.78
N ALA A 228 8.72 8.08 -9.11
CA ALA A 228 8.18 8.25 -10.45
C ALA A 228 9.29 8.53 -11.49
N GLN A 229 10.26 9.37 -11.13
CA GLN A 229 11.42 9.63 -11.99
C GLN A 229 12.21 8.35 -12.27
N LYS A 230 12.48 7.57 -11.22
CA LYS A 230 13.22 6.31 -11.37
C LYS A 230 12.45 5.28 -12.20
N LEU A 231 11.14 5.19 -12.01
CA LEU A 231 10.28 4.32 -12.83
C LEU A 231 10.26 4.75 -14.30
N ALA A 232 10.20 6.06 -14.57
CA ALA A 232 10.26 6.61 -15.93
C ALA A 232 11.57 6.22 -16.63
N GLU A 233 12.72 6.34 -15.94
CA GLU A 233 14.03 5.89 -16.44
C GLU A 233 14.00 4.39 -16.79
N ILE A 234 13.49 3.54 -15.89
CA ILE A 234 13.41 2.07 -16.07
C ILE A 234 12.52 1.73 -17.27
N LYS A 235 11.40 2.42 -17.43
CA LYS A 235 10.43 2.21 -18.51
C LYS A 235 10.81 2.91 -19.83
N ASN A 236 11.90 3.69 -19.83
CA ASN A 236 12.34 4.48 -20.96
C ASN A 236 11.24 5.37 -21.56
N ILE A 237 10.55 6.11 -20.69
CA ILE A 237 9.49 7.07 -21.02
C ILE A 237 9.76 8.42 -20.35
N SER A 238 9.03 9.48 -20.76
CA SER A 238 9.15 10.76 -20.06
C SER A 238 8.55 10.69 -18.66
N LEU A 239 9.04 11.53 -17.75
CA LEU A 239 8.49 11.65 -16.40
C LEU A 239 7.00 12.01 -16.43
N GLU A 240 6.60 12.92 -17.32
CA GLU A 240 5.21 13.35 -17.48
C GLU A 240 4.30 12.17 -17.87
N ALA A 241 4.75 11.33 -18.80
CA ALA A 241 4.02 10.13 -19.21
C ALA A 241 3.90 9.13 -18.04
N CYS A 242 4.99 8.91 -17.29
CA CYS A 242 4.98 8.05 -16.12
C CYS A 242 3.98 8.55 -15.08
N ILE A 243 4.05 9.83 -14.71
CA ILE A 243 3.12 10.47 -13.76
C ILE A 243 1.66 10.32 -14.23
N GLN A 244 1.40 10.59 -15.50
CA GLN A 244 0.04 10.51 -16.05
C GLN A 244 -0.51 9.08 -15.95
N ILE A 245 0.27 8.08 -16.36
CA ILE A 245 -0.15 6.68 -16.39
C ILE A 245 -0.36 6.17 -14.96
N THR A 246 0.63 6.33 -14.07
CA THR A 246 0.55 5.80 -12.70
C THR A 246 -0.55 6.48 -11.88
N SER A 247 -0.74 7.79 -12.04
CA SER A 247 -1.85 8.51 -11.38
C SER A 247 -3.22 8.09 -11.92
N ASN A 248 -3.34 7.81 -13.22
CA ASN A 248 -4.58 7.28 -13.80
C ASN A 248 -4.87 5.85 -13.31
N ASN A 249 -3.83 5.01 -13.17
CA ASN A 249 -3.97 3.68 -12.58
C ASN A 249 -4.52 3.78 -11.15
N THR A 250 -3.96 4.70 -10.34
CA THR A 250 -4.39 4.93 -8.96
C THR A 250 -5.87 5.34 -8.89
N ARG A 251 -6.28 6.32 -9.71
CA ARG A 251 -7.69 6.75 -9.75
C ARG A 251 -8.62 5.62 -10.16
N LYS A 252 -8.26 4.87 -11.20
CA LYS A 252 -9.07 3.75 -11.71
C LYS A 252 -9.23 2.65 -10.67
N PHE A 253 -8.14 2.31 -9.97
CA PHE A 253 -8.14 1.22 -8.99
C PHE A 253 -8.95 1.57 -7.74
N PHE A 254 -8.76 2.77 -7.20
CA PHE A 254 -9.42 3.23 -5.97
C PHE A 254 -10.80 3.88 -6.21
N GLY A 255 -11.16 4.20 -7.46
CA GLY A 255 -12.51 4.67 -7.84
C GLY A 255 -12.78 6.14 -7.52
N PHE A 256 -11.84 7.06 -7.77
CA PHE A 256 -12.03 8.52 -7.52
C PHE A 256 -11.48 9.41 -8.65
#